data_59fd92201a34bca0282019d483d4ee63
#
_entry.id   59fd92201a34bca0282019d483d4ee63
#
_cell.length_a   1.000
_cell.length_b   1.000
_cell.length_c   1.000
_cell.angle_alpha   90.00
_cell.angle_beta   90.00
_cell.angle_gamma   90.00
#
_symmetry.space_group_name_H-M   'P 1'
#
loop_
_entity.id
_entity.type
_entity.pdbx_description
1 polymer ?
#
loop_
_entity_poly.entity_id
_entity_poly.type
_entity_poly.pdbx_seq_one_letter_code
_entity_poly.pdbx_strand_id
1 'polypeptide(L)'
;MLKISATKKRLFGFIILGWVLLLISDRIGELRQYQGAFVAMYTLAIASIILLTGYSGQLSLGHSALMAVGAYAGALSVNNFKLHPVIALIMAALIAGVFGLLLGYAAARLSGPYLAGTTLALAVSLPTIANQFPVLGGEQGLAFDIGLPPARLGEDFSQYQWFFWISCSSALIMIWFLANLLNSRYGREFRALRDNPTAAQLAGINIGRQKALAFSLSAGIAGLSGGLLVMLISGVSPSAFPLSLSFLLLAGAVVTGVYSLKGVIIGALVLVAIPEIAESVVSRIGGSEGFTTSLPGFMVSSLLILAVLFTPNGPGHFLHKKKHLKH
;
A
#
# COMPACT_ATOMS: atom_id res chain seq x y z
N MET A 1 29.72 24.95 -10.90
CA MET A 1 28.54 24.50 -10.12
C MET A 1 28.12 23.13 -10.57
N LEU A 2 28.35 22.08 -9.79
CA LEU A 2 27.93 20.70 -10.11
C LEU A 2 26.39 20.65 -10.15
N LYS A 3 25.80 20.41 -11.34
CA LYS A 3 24.36 20.12 -11.48
C LYS A 3 24.06 18.82 -10.74
N ILE A 4 23.59 18.91 -9.49
CA ILE A 4 23.13 17.75 -8.73
C ILE A 4 21.98 17.12 -9.50
N SER A 5 22.13 15.85 -9.90
CA SER A 5 21.10 15.08 -10.61
C SER A 5 19.77 15.16 -9.85
N ALA A 6 18.65 15.25 -10.58
CA ALA A 6 17.30 15.30 -9.97
C ALA A 6 17.03 14.14 -8.99
N THR A 7 17.64 12.98 -9.24
CA THR A 7 17.59 11.81 -8.35
C THR A 7 18.30 12.07 -7.01
N LYS A 8 19.48 12.73 -7.05
CA LYS A 8 20.22 13.08 -5.81
C LYS A 8 19.48 14.13 -4.97
N LYS A 9 18.83 15.12 -5.62
CA LYS A 9 18.00 16.11 -4.91
C LYS A 9 16.79 15.44 -4.22
N ARG A 10 16.16 14.49 -4.88
CA ARG A 10 15.06 13.70 -4.30
C ARG A 10 15.56 12.86 -3.12
N LEU A 11 16.66 12.14 -3.29
CA LEU A 11 17.24 11.33 -2.21
C LEU A 11 17.51 12.19 -0.96
N PHE A 12 18.13 13.36 -1.14
CA PHE A 12 18.38 14.27 -0.03
C PHE A 12 17.09 14.73 0.67
N GLY A 13 16.04 15.05 -0.09
CA GLY A 13 14.73 15.40 0.47
C GLY A 13 14.10 14.24 1.27
N PHE A 14 14.20 13.01 0.80
CA PHE A 14 13.71 11.82 1.51
C PHE A 14 14.53 11.51 2.77
N ILE A 15 15.84 11.70 2.75
CA ILE A 15 16.70 11.55 3.93
C ILE A 15 16.33 12.59 4.99
N ILE A 16 16.17 13.86 4.61
CA ILE A 16 15.74 14.90 5.55
C ILE A 16 14.38 14.56 6.15
N LEU A 17 13.42 14.15 5.33
CA LEU A 17 12.10 13.75 5.81
C LEU A 17 12.19 12.57 6.79
N GLY A 18 13.04 11.58 6.50
CA GLY A 18 13.30 10.46 7.40
C GLY A 18 13.85 10.91 8.75
N TRP A 19 14.85 11.77 8.75
CA TRP A 19 15.41 12.36 9.98
C TRP A 19 14.35 13.14 10.77
N VAL A 20 13.53 13.95 10.11
CA VAL A 20 12.43 14.69 10.76
C VAL A 20 11.43 13.74 11.40
N LEU A 21 11.03 12.65 10.72
CA LEU A 21 10.12 11.65 11.28
C LEU A 21 10.72 10.92 12.48
N LEU A 22 12.01 10.60 12.45
CA LEU A 22 12.71 9.99 13.58
C LEU A 22 12.75 10.93 14.80
N LEU A 23 13.06 12.21 14.58
CA LEU A 23 13.09 13.21 15.66
C LEU A 23 11.70 13.50 16.24
N ILE A 24 10.67 13.47 15.40
CA ILE A 24 9.29 13.66 15.86
C ILE A 24 8.84 12.45 16.70
N SER A 25 9.31 11.23 16.38
CA SER A 25 8.89 10.01 17.08
C SER A 25 9.10 10.09 18.60
N ASP A 26 10.17 10.73 19.04
CA ASP A 26 10.49 10.89 20.48
C ASP A 26 9.56 11.88 21.21
N ARG A 27 8.82 12.70 20.44
CA ARG A 27 7.94 13.75 20.99
C ARG A 27 6.47 13.38 20.97
N ILE A 28 6.09 12.33 20.25
CA ILE A 28 4.71 11.87 20.12
C ILE A 28 4.47 10.64 20.97
N GLY A 29 3.26 10.56 21.58
CA GLY A 29 2.88 9.41 22.41
C GLY A 29 2.72 8.12 21.58
N GLU A 30 2.77 6.97 22.27
CA GLU A 30 2.75 5.64 21.67
C GLU A 30 1.57 5.40 20.72
N LEU A 31 0.37 5.87 21.08
CA LEU A 31 -0.80 5.76 20.22
C LEU A 31 -0.59 6.44 18.86
N ARG A 32 0.00 7.63 18.86
CA ARG A 32 0.27 8.37 17.62
C ARG A 32 1.41 7.75 16.81
N GLN A 33 2.39 7.12 17.47
CA GLN A 33 3.42 6.33 16.80
C GLN A 33 2.79 5.14 16.07
N TYR A 34 1.89 4.42 16.75
CA TYR A 34 1.15 3.31 16.18
C TYR A 34 0.28 3.73 14.99
N GLN A 35 -0.48 4.81 15.13
CA GLN A 35 -1.28 5.39 14.04
C GLN A 35 -0.39 5.84 12.86
N GLY A 36 0.75 6.45 13.13
CA GLY A 36 1.72 6.84 12.11
C GLY A 36 2.30 5.65 11.34
N ALA A 37 2.52 4.52 12.02
CA ALA A 37 2.92 3.27 11.38
C ALA A 37 1.84 2.73 10.43
N PHE A 38 0.54 2.82 10.81
CA PHE A 38 -0.57 2.49 9.91
C PHE A 38 -0.65 3.44 8.71
N VAL A 39 -0.43 4.75 8.91
CA VAL A 39 -0.37 5.72 7.80
C VAL A 39 0.74 5.35 6.81
N ALA A 40 1.92 4.96 7.29
CA ALA A 40 3.02 4.52 6.44
C ALA A 40 2.65 3.23 5.67
N MET A 41 2.03 2.26 6.32
CA MET A 41 1.54 1.02 5.72
C MET A 41 0.48 1.30 4.64
N TYR A 42 -0.56 2.10 4.95
CA TYR A 42 -1.58 2.46 3.95
C TYR A 42 -1.00 3.30 2.81
N THR A 43 0.00 4.13 3.06
CA THR A 43 0.72 4.87 2.02
C THR A 43 1.30 3.90 0.98
N LEU A 44 1.91 2.81 1.40
CA LEU A 44 2.42 1.77 0.50
C LEU A 44 1.30 1.04 -0.25
N ALA A 45 0.26 0.62 0.46
CA ALA A 45 -0.88 -0.07 -0.15
C ALA A 45 -1.56 0.79 -1.23
N ILE A 46 -1.82 2.06 -0.95
CA ILE A 46 -2.39 3.01 -1.92
C ILE A 46 -1.42 3.26 -3.08
N ALA A 47 -0.12 3.42 -2.81
CA ALA A 47 0.88 3.63 -3.84
C ALA A 47 0.96 2.45 -4.81
N SER A 48 0.75 1.21 -4.33
CA SER A 48 0.69 0.01 -5.18
C SER A 48 -0.50 0.05 -6.15
N ILE A 49 -1.67 0.49 -5.69
CA ILE A 49 -2.86 0.68 -6.53
C ILE A 49 -2.63 1.78 -7.56
N ILE A 50 -2.06 2.91 -7.14
CA ILE A 50 -1.76 4.02 -8.05
C ILE A 50 -0.79 3.59 -9.14
N LEU A 51 0.24 2.79 -8.83
CA LEU A 51 1.13 2.24 -9.84
C LEU A 51 0.37 1.39 -10.86
N LEU A 52 -0.46 0.46 -10.40
CA LEU A 52 -1.14 -0.50 -11.26
C LEU A 52 -2.31 0.14 -12.01
N THR A 53 -3.21 0.81 -11.30
CA THR A 53 -4.42 1.39 -11.90
C THR A 53 -4.12 2.75 -12.53
N GLY A 54 -3.42 3.63 -11.81
CA GLY A 54 -3.19 4.99 -12.24
C GLY A 54 -2.17 5.12 -13.36
N TYR A 55 -1.04 4.44 -13.24
CA TYR A 55 0.04 4.58 -14.23
C TYR A 55 -0.01 3.54 -15.33
N SER A 56 -0.41 2.30 -15.06
CA SER A 56 -0.44 1.25 -16.09
C SER A 56 -1.84 0.97 -16.66
N GLY A 57 -2.88 1.58 -16.12
CA GLY A 57 -4.27 1.45 -16.62
C GLY A 57 -4.90 0.08 -16.33
N GLN A 58 -4.34 -0.69 -15.40
CA GLN A 58 -4.83 -2.02 -15.06
C GLN A 58 -5.67 -1.96 -13.78
N LEU A 59 -6.99 -1.95 -13.92
CA LEU A 59 -7.89 -1.95 -12.76
C LEU A 59 -7.79 -3.30 -12.03
N SER A 60 -7.45 -3.25 -10.74
CA SER A 60 -7.37 -4.43 -9.87
C SER A 60 -8.18 -4.20 -8.60
N LEU A 61 -9.03 -5.18 -8.26
CA LEU A 61 -9.80 -5.25 -7.02
C LEU A 61 -9.26 -6.31 -6.06
N GLY A 62 -8.06 -6.82 -6.33
CA GLY A 62 -7.43 -7.91 -5.59
C GLY A 62 -6.27 -7.50 -4.69
N HIS A 63 -6.15 -6.23 -4.31
CA HIS A 63 -5.00 -5.77 -3.55
C HIS A 63 -4.93 -6.36 -2.14
N SER A 64 -6.07 -6.65 -1.49
CA SER A 64 -6.09 -7.37 -0.21
C SER A 64 -5.44 -8.76 -0.33
N ALA A 65 -5.70 -9.48 -1.44
CA ALA A 65 -5.06 -10.77 -1.70
C ALA A 65 -3.54 -10.64 -1.92
N LEU A 66 -3.09 -9.62 -2.66
CA LEU A 66 -1.65 -9.37 -2.85
C LEU A 66 -0.95 -9.02 -1.54
N MET A 67 -1.62 -8.25 -0.67
CA MET A 67 -1.15 -7.98 0.68
C MET A 67 -1.09 -9.26 1.52
N ALA A 68 -2.12 -10.11 1.46
CA ALA A 68 -2.18 -11.38 2.17
C ALA A 68 -1.04 -12.32 1.77
N VAL A 69 -0.75 -12.47 0.47
CA VAL A 69 0.39 -13.28 0.00
C VAL A 69 1.70 -12.81 0.63
N GLY A 70 1.96 -11.51 0.66
CA GLY A 70 3.15 -10.96 1.30
C GLY A 70 3.14 -11.15 2.82
N ALA A 71 2.00 -10.95 3.47
CA ALA A 71 1.81 -11.15 4.90
C ALA A 71 2.13 -12.58 5.33
N TYR A 72 1.53 -13.57 4.68
CA TYR A 72 1.81 -14.99 4.93
C TYR A 72 3.26 -15.36 4.63
N ALA A 73 3.82 -14.85 3.54
CA ALA A 73 5.23 -15.07 3.21
C ALA A 73 6.16 -14.52 4.30
N GLY A 74 5.86 -13.32 4.82
CA GLY A 74 6.59 -12.72 5.92
C GLY A 74 6.48 -13.55 7.20
N ALA A 75 5.25 -13.93 7.59
CA ALA A 75 4.99 -14.72 8.80
C ALA A 75 5.69 -16.09 8.74
N LEU A 76 5.58 -16.80 7.63
CA LEU A 76 6.28 -18.07 7.43
C LEU A 76 7.80 -17.91 7.48
N SER A 77 8.33 -16.81 6.97
CA SER A 77 9.76 -16.51 7.01
C SER A 77 10.28 -16.34 8.44
N VAL A 78 9.51 -15.71 9.31
CA VAL A 78 9.85 -15.59 10.74
C VAL A 78 9.68 -16.94 11.46
N ASN A 79 8.52 -17.58 11.28
CA ASN A 79 8.16 -18.76 12.07
C ASN A 79 9.01 -19.99 11.72
N ASN A 80 9.17 -20.27 10.42
CA ASN A 80 9.84 -21.49 9.96
C ASN A 80 11.35 -21.32 9.80
N PHE A 81 11.79 -20.15 9.29
CA PHE A 81 13.20 -19.91 9.00
C PHE A 81 13.90 -19.05 10.05
N LYS A 82 13.17 -18.58 11.09
CA LYS A 82 13.69 -17.72 12.16
C LYS A 82 14.43 -16.48 11.61
N LEU A 83 13.97 -15.96 10.49
CA LEU A 83 14.57 -14.79 9.87
C LEU A 83 14.27 -13.54 10.68
N HIS A 84 15.23 -12.61 10.67
CA HIS A 84 15.01 -11.30 11.27
C HIS A 84 13.81 -10.58 10.61
N PRO A 85 12.92 -9.93 11.37
CA PRO A 85 11.69 -9.32 10.85
C PRO A 85 11.88 -8.41 9.63
N VAL A 86 12.96 -7.62 9.60
CA VAL A 86 13.28 -6.76 8.45
C VAL A 86 13.54 -7.60 7.18
N ILE A 87 14.20 -8.75 7.31
CA ILE A 87 14.43 -9.66 6.19
C ILE A 87 13.11 -10.32 5.76
N ALA A 88 12.25 -10.66 6.72
CA ALA A 88 10.92 -11.20 6.45
C ALA A 88 10.04 -10.21 5.66
N LEU A 89 10.14 -8.91 5.92
CA LEU A 89 9.46 -7.87 5.13
C LEU A 89 9.98 -7.81 3.68
N ILE A 90 11.29 -7.99 3.47
CA ILE A 90 11.86 -8.10 2.13
C ILE A 90 11.34 -9.35 1.42
N MET A 91 11.29 -10.49 2.12
CA MET A 91 10.72 -11.73 1.59
C MET A 91 9.24 -11.58 1.25
N ALA A 92 8.46 -10.89 2.09
CA ALA A 92 7.07 -10.54 1.81
C ALA A 92 6.93 -9.79 0.48
N ALA A 93 7.77 -8.78 0.25
CA ALA A 93 7.77 -8.01 -0.99
C ALA A 93 8.18 -8.86 -2.21
N LEU A 94 9.21 -9.68 -2.07
CA LEU A 94 9.74 -10.50 -3.17
C LEU A 94 8.76 -11.59 -3.58
N ILE A 95 8.22 -12.35 -2.61
CA ILE A 95 7.28 -13.45 -2.88
C ILE A 95 5.98 -12.91 -3.47
N ALA A 96 5.42 -11.83 -2.90
CA ALA A 96 4.25 -11.17 -3.48
C ALA A 96 4.56 -10.61 -4.88
N GLY A 97 5.76 -10.08 -5.12
CA GLY A 97 6.20 -9.61 -6.42
C GLY A 97 6.29 -10.72 -7.47
N VAL A 98 6.82 -11.89 -7.10
CA VAL A 98 6.83 -13.08 -7.96
C VAL A 98 5.42 -13.58 -8.25
N PHE A 99 4.57 -13.66 -7.23
CA PHE A 99 3.15 -14.02 -7.38
C PHE A 99 2.45 -13.04 -8.32
N GLY A 100 2.66 -11.73 -8.14
CA GLY A 100 2.14 -10.70 -9.03
C GLY A 100 2.68 -10.77 -10.44
N LEU A 101 3.93 -11.23 -10.65
CA LEU A 101 4.48 -11.47 -11.99
C LEU A 101 3.72 -12.60 -12.70
N LEU A 102 3.46 -13.69 -12.02
CA LEU A 102 2.69 -14.83 -12.55
C LEU A 102 1.27 -14.40 -12.90
N LEU A 103 0.60 -13.71 -11.98
CA LEU A 103 -0.73 -13.14 -12.23
C LEU A 103 -0.71 -12.13 -13.39
N GLY A 104 0.31 -11.30 -13.46
CA GLY A 104 0.47 -10.30 -14.51
C GLY A 104 0.62 -10.91 -15.90
N TYR A 105 1.31 -12.02 -16.04
CA TYR A 105 1.37 -12.79 -17.31
C TYR A 105 0.00 -13.38 -17.69
N ALA A 106 -0.72 -13.96 -16.71
CA ALA A 106 -2.09 -14.44 -16.94
C ALA A 106 -3.03 -13.27 -17.31
N ALA A 107 -2.94 -12.17 -16.58
CA ALA A 107 -3.71 -10.96 -16.77
C ALA A 107 -3.35 -10.17 -18.04
N ALA A 108 -2.18 -10.41 -18.63
CA ALA A 108 -1.74 -9.72 -19.84
C ALA A 108 -2.70 -9.93 -21.03
N ARG A 109 -3.42 -11.07 -21.04
CA ARG A 109 -4.42 -11.41 -22.04
C ARG A 109 -5.81 -10.84 -21.73
N LEU A 110 -6.00 -10.30 -20.52
CA LEU A 110 -7.25 -9.73 -20.06
C LEU A 110 -7.20 -8.20 -20.13
N SER A 111 -8.35 -7.59 -20.29
CA SER A 111 -8.47 -6.12 -20.32
C SER A 111 -9.78 -5.67 -19.67
N GLY A 112 -9.77 -4.44 -19.15
CA GLY A 112 -10.95 -3.80 -18.61
C GLY A 112 -11.65 -4.60 -17.48
N PRO A 113 -12.96 -4.80 -17.58
CA PRO A 113 -13.76 -5.47 -16.54
C PRO A 113 -13.33 -6.91 -16.23
N TYR A 114 -12.84 -7.65 -17.23
CA TYR A 114 -12.40 -9.04 -17.05
C TYR A 114 -11.19 -9.13 -16.10
N LEU A 115 -10.28 -8.19 -16.18
CA LEU A 115 -9.14 -8.14 -15.28
C LEU A 115 -9.59 -7.79 -13.86
N ALA A 116 -10.50 -6.83 -13.71
CA ALA A 116 -11.07 -6.48 -12.41
C ALA A 116 -11.82 -7.67 -11.79
N GLY A 117 -12.62 -8.40 -12.59
CA GLY A 117 -13.33 -9.60 -12.12
C GLY A 117 -12.40 -10.72 -11.66
N THR A 118 -11.32 -11.00 -12.40
CA THR A 118 -10.35 -12.04 -11.99
C THR A 118 -9.59 -11.69 -10.73
N THR A 119 -9.20 -10.42 -10.56
CA THR A 119 -8.55 -9.97 -9.33
C THR A 119 -9.52 -9.91 -8.14
N LEU A 120 -10.80 -9.62 -8.38
CA LEU A 120 -11.86 -9.72 -7.38
C LEU A 120 -12.04 -11.17 -6.92
N ALA A 121 -12.12 -12.11 -7.87
CA ALA A 121 -12.23 -13.54 -7.54
C ALA A 121 -11.03 -13.99 -6.68
N LEU A 122 -9.82 -13.51 -6.97
CA LEU A 122 -8.63 -13.76 -6.16
C LEU A 122 -8.79 -13.24 -4.73
N ALA A 123 -9.32 -12.03 -4.55
CA ALA A 123 -9.53 -11.44 -3.23
C ALA A 123 -10.55 -12.21 -2.38
N VAL A 124 -11.56 -12.81 -3.03
CA VAL A 124 -12.58 -13.63 -2.35
C VAL A 124 -12.04 -15.04 -2.05
N SER A 125 -11.31 -15.64 -2.99
CA SER A 125 -10.87 -17.02 -2.86
C SER A 125 -9.65 -17.18 -1.93
N LEU A 126 -8.76 -16.21 -1.87
CA LEU A 126 -7.50 -16.36 -1.14
C LEU A 126 -7.69 -16.58 0.38
N PRO A 127 -8.57 -15.85 1.10
CA PRO A 127 -8.88 -16.16 2.49
C PRO A 127 -9.44 -17.57 2.68
N THR A 128 -10.33 -18.01 1.78
CA THR A 128 -10.92 -19.36 1.81
C THR A 128 -9.86 -20.43 1.58
N ILE A 129 -8.95 -20.21 0.63
CA ILE A 129 -7.81 -21.09 0.37
C ILE A 129 -6.89 -21.14 1.61
N ALA A 130 -6.56 -19.99 2.19
CA ALA A 130 -5.68 -19.94 3.36
C ALA A 130 -6.24 -20.75 4.54
N ASN A 131 -7.55 -20.77 4.73
CA ASN A 131 -8.21 -21.59 5.76
C ASN A 131 -8.03 -23.09 5.59
N GLN A 132 -7.84 -23.57 4.34
CA GLN A 132 -7.71 -25.01 4.06
C GLN A 132 -6.29 -25.55 4.29
N PHE A 133 -5.28 -24.67 4.36
CA PHE A 133 -3.90 -25.10 4.51
C PHE A 133 -3.41 -24.93 5.96
N PRO A 134 -3.18 -26.04 6.71
CA PRO A 134 -2.65 -25.96 8.08
C PRO A 134 -1.32 -25.21 8.20
N VAL A 135 -0.49 -25.24 7.14
CA VAL A 135 0.78 -24.48 7.08
C VAL A 135 0.56 -22.98 7.19
N LEU A 136 -0.60 -22.48 6.79
CA LEU A 136 -0.99 -21.07 6.88
C LEU A 136 -1.74 -20.75 8.20
N GLY A 137 -1.82 -21.71 9.12
CA GLY A 137 -2.45 -21.54 10.44
C GLY A 137 -3.98 -21.66 10.45
N GLY A 138 -4.62 -21.98 9.30
CA GLY A 138 -6.07 -22.10 9.20
C GLY A 138 -6.80 -20.82 9.62
N GLU A 139 -7.95 -20.98 10.31
CA GLU A 139 -8.75 -19.85 10.80
C GLU A 139 -8.08 -19.01 11.87
N GLN A 140 -7.24 -19.63 12.72
CA GLN A 140 -6.52 -18.94 13.79
C GLN A 140 -5.34 -18.12 13.26
N GLY A 141 -4.84 -18.44 12.05
CA GLY A 141 -3.72 -17.76 11.43
C GLY A 141 -2.36 -18.11 12.05
N LEU A 142 -1.35 -17.29 11.73
CA LEU A 142 0.02 -17.43 12.21
C LEU A 142 0.39 -16.20 13.05
N ALA A 143 1.07 -16.42 14.16
CA ALA A 143 1.69 -15.33 14.91
C ALA A 143 2.82 -14.70 14.07
N PHE A 144 3.00 -13.41 14.20
CA PHE A 144 4.15 -12.68 13.63
C PHE A 144 4.85 -11.96 14.77
N ASP A 145 5.79 -12.65 15.39
CA ASP A 145 6.58 -12.07 16.47
C ASP A 145 7.80 -11.34 15.89
N ILE A 146 7.87 -10.05 16.14
CA ILE A 146 9.00 -9.21 15.72
C ILE A 146 10.10 -9.19 16.76
N GLY A 147 9.81 -9.71 17.94
CA GLY A 147 10.67 -9.55 19.10
C GLY A 147 10.67 -8.11 19.65
N LEU A 148 11.44 -7.92 20.68
CA LEU A 148 11.64 -6.62 21.30
C LEU A 148 12.57 -5.73 20.44
N PRO A 149 12.47 -4.42 20.56
CA PRO A 149 13.44 -3.51 19.96
C PRO A 149 14.87 -3.89 20.35
N PRO A 150 15.88 -3.65 19.48
CA PRO A 150 17.27 -3.93 19.83
C PRO A 150 17.66 -3.19 21.13
N ALA A 151 18.23 -3.90 22.10
CA ALA A 151 18.62 -3.34 23.40
C ALA A 151 19.61 -2.14 23.30
N ARG A 152 20.26 -1.98 22.15
CA ARG A 152 21.15 -0.85 21.86
C ARG A 152 20.43 0.50 21.75
N LEU A 153 19.10 0.51 21.60
CA LEU A 153 18.30 1.73 21.47
C LEU A 153 17.89 2.32 22.82
N GLY A 154 18.16 1.63 23.94
CA GLY A 154 17.82 2.05 25.29
C GLY A 154 16.57 1.34 25.84
N GLU A 155 16.42 1.32 27.16
CA GLU A 155 15.30 0.68 27.85
C GLU A 155 13.99 1.44 27.66
N ASP A 156 14.04 2.76 27.43
CA ASP A 156 12.89 3.63 27.24
C ASP A 156 12.32 3.55 25.80
N PHE A 157 12.94 2.77 24.91
CA PHE A 157 12.53 2.68 23.51
C PHE A 157 11.32 1.78 23.34
N SER A 158 10.16 2.40 23.05
CA SER A 158 8.88 1.72 22.94
C SER A 158 8.82 0.80 21.70
N GLN A 159 8.08 -0.33 21.82
CA GLN A 159 7.79 -1.21 20.69
C GLN A 159 7.01 -0.49 19.59
N TYR A 160 6.11 0.44 19.94
CA TYR A 160 5.37 1.25 18.96
C TYR A 160 6.27 2.22 18.20
N GLN A 161 7.30 2.75 18.85
CA GLN A 161 8.33 3.56 18.20
C GLN A 161 9.14 2.73 17.19
N TRP A 162 9.46 1.49 17.53
CA TRP A 162 10.11 0.55 16.62
C TRP A 162 9.26 0.26 15.39
N PHE A 163 7.96 -0.01 15.57
CA PHE A 163 7.01 -0.18 14.46
C PHE A 163 6.93 1.05 13.57
N PHE A 164 6.88 2.23 14.17
CA PHE A 164 6.86 3.49 13.45
C PHE A 164 8.13 3.67 12.59
N TRP A 165 9.30 3.37 13.15
CA TRP A 165 10.55 3.50 12.42
C TRP A 165 10.65 2.53 11.24
N ILE A 166 10.30 1.26 11.42
CA ILE A 166 10.31 0.26 10.35
C ILE A 166 9.31 0.65 9.26
N SER A 167 8.08 1.02 9.62
CA SER A 167 7.03 1.33 8.66
C SER A 167 7.33 2.60 7.88
N CYS A 168 7.75 3.69 8.56
CA CYS A 168 8.09 4.94 7.90
C CYS A 168 9.32 4.82 7.00
N SER A 169 10.38 4.12 7.45
CA SER A 169 11.58 3.92 6.62
C SER A 169 11.27 3.07 5.39
N SER A 170 10.49 2.01 5.54
CA SER A 170 10.02 1.17 4.42
C SER A 170 9.20 1.98 3.42
N ALA A 171 8.28 2.82 3.92
CA ALA A 171 7.46 3.69 3.07
C ALA A 171 8.31 4.72 2.31
N LEU A 172 9.25 5.39 2.99
CA LEU A 172 10.13 6.37 2.37
C LEU A 172 11.00 5.76 1.27
N ILE A 173 11.64 4.61 1.56
CA ILE A 173 12.48 3.89 0.58
C ILE A 173 11.65 3.50 -0.64
N MET A 174 10.46 2.94 -0.43
CA MET A 174 9.63 2.45 -1.51
C MET A 174 8.99 3.57 -2.33
N ILE A 175 8.56 4.67 -1.70
CA ILE A 175 8.05 5.85 -2.42
C ILE A 175 9.18 6.53 -3.21
N TRP A 176 10.39 6.60 -2.67
CA TRP A 176 11.56 7.07 -3.41
C TRP A 176 11.84 6.18 -4.63
N PHE A 177 11.83 4.86 -4.46
CA PHE A 177 11.98 3.90 -5.55
C PHE A 177 10.91 4.11 -6.63
N LEU A 178 9.63 4.16 -6.23
CA LEU A 178 8.51 4.42 -7.15
C LEU A 178 8.64 5.76 -7.87
N ALA A 179 8.99 6.82 -7.17
CA ALA A 179 9.16 8.14 -7.78
C ALA A 179 10.25 8.13 -8.86
N ASN A 180 11.33 7.38 -8.66
CA ASN A 180 12.38 7.22 -9.67
C ASN A 180 11.93 6.31 -10.82
N LEU A 181 11.28 5.19 -10.53
CA LEU A 181 10.72 4.27 -11.52
C LEU A 181 9.74 4.99 -12.46
N LEU A 182 8.80 5.75 -11.91
CA LEU A 182 7.77 6.46 -12.69
C LEU A 182 8.34 7.61 -13.54
N ASN A 183 9.52 8.11 -13.21
CA ASN A 183 10.25 9.09 -14.04
C ASN A 183 11.24 8.45 -15.02
N SER A 184 11.43 7.12 -14.96
CA SER A 184 12.30 6.36 -15.85
C SER A 184 11.61 6.00 -17.18
N ARG A 185 12.29 5.20 -17.99
CA ARG A 185 11.74 4.60 -19.23
C ARG A 185 10.48 3.77 -18.92
N TYR A 186 10.52 2.95 -17.87
CA TYR A 186 9.38 2.10 -17.49
C TYR A 186 8.11 2.90 -17.17
N GLY A 187 8.25 4.01 -16.44
CA GLY A 187 7.10 4.86 -16.14
C GLY A 187 6.50 5.55 -17.38
N ARG A 188 7.32 5.82 -18.43
CA ARG A 188 6.79 6.29 -19.71
C ARG A 188 6.07 5.19 -20.48
N GLU A 189 6.61 3.98 -20.48
CA GLU A 189 6.00 2.82 -21.13
C GLU A 189 4.67 2.43 -20.44
N PHE A 190 4.58 2.50 -19.11
CA PHE A 190 3.33 2.29 -18.37
C PHE A 190 2.25 3.30 -18.79
N ARG A 191 2.59 4.60 -18.86
CA ARG A 191 1.63 5.63 -19.31
C ARG A 191 1.21 5.42 -20.76
N ALA A 192 2.14 5.11 -21.65
CA ALA A 192 1.82 4.81 -23.05
C ALA A 192 0.86 3.62 -23.16
N LEU A 193 1.10 2.57 -22.36
CA LEU A 193 0.22 1.40 -22.27
C LEU A 193 -1.18 1.75 -21.78
N ARG A 194 -1.29 2.63 -20.79
CA ARG A 194 -2.57 3.10 -20.25
C ARG A 194 -3.34 3.94 -21.25
N ASP A 195 -2.65 4.89 -21.89
CA ASP A 195 -3.28 5.90 -22.74
C ASP A 195 -3.73 5.29 -24.08
N ASN A 196 -2.89 4.49 -24.73
CA ASN A 196 -3.26 3.77 -25.96
C ASN A 196 -2.38 2.52 -26.16
N PRO A 197 -2.87 1.32 -25.78
CA PRO A 197 -2.12 0.07 -25.93
C PRO A 197 -1.70 -0.23 -27.37
N THR A 198 -2.58 0.06 -28.34
CA THR A 198 -2.30 -0.20 -29.77
C THR A 198 -1.16 0.67 -30.29
N ALA A 199 -1.19 1.97 -29.98
CA ALA A 199 -0.12 2.88 -30.36
C ALA A 199 1.20 2.51 -29.65
N ALA A 200 1.16 2.12 -28.39
CA ALA A 200 2.32 1.64 -27.65
C ALA A 200 2.94 0.40 -28.31
N GLN A 201 2.12 -0.54 -28.78
CA GLN A 201 2.59 -1.74 -29.47
C GLN A 201 3.25 -1.40 -30.81
N LEU A 202 2.66 -0.49 -31.60
CA LEU A 202 3.25 0.00 -32.86
C LEU A 202 4.58 0.73 -32.62
N ALA A 203 4.75 1.37 -31.46
CA ALA A 203 6.02 1.96 -31.04
C ALA A 203 7.04 0.95 -30.49
N GLY A 204 6.77 -0.36 -30.59
CA GLY A 204 7.69 -1.43 -30.18
C GLY A 204 7.64 -1.79 -28.70
N ILE A 205 6.64 -1.32 -27.93
CA ILE A 205 6.47 -1.67 -26.51
C ILE A 205 5.77 -3.03 -26.42
N ASN A 206 6.40 -3.97 -25.73
CA ASN A 206 5.79 -5.27 -25.45
C ASN A 206 4.75 -5.14 -24.33
N ILE A 207 3.46 -5.12 -24.72
CA ILE A 207 2.31 -4.92 -23.82
C ILE A 207 2.29 -5.97 -22.69
N GLY A 208 2.43 -7.26 -23.04
CA GLY A 208 2.37 -8.36 -22.08
C GLY A 208 3.44 -8.24 -20.99
N ARG A 209 4.68 -7.97 -21.42
CA ARG A 209 5.81 -7.79 -20.50
C ARG A 209 5.59 -6.57 -19.58
N GLN A 210 5.12 -5.45 -20.12
CA GLN A 210 4.90 -4.24 -19.33
C GLN A 210 3.74 -4.39 -18.34
N LYS A 211 2.65 -5.06 -18.73
CA LYS A 211 1.56 -5.42 -17.83
C LYS A 211 2.05 -6.31 -16.69
N ALA A 212 2.82 -7.36 -17.00
CA ALA A 212 3.36 -8.27 -16.01
C ALA A 212 4.33 -7.57 -15.03
N LEU A 213 5.20 -6.69 -15.53
CA LEU A 213 6.10 -5.89 -14.69
C LEU A 213 5.34 -4.94 -13.76
N ALA A 214 4.31 -4.24 -14.26
CA ALA A 214 3.50 -3.36 -13.44
C ALA A 214 2.78 -4.14 -12.33
N PHE A 215 2.24 -5.33 -12.63
CA PHE A 215 1.62 -6.23 -11.66
C PHE A 215 2.63 -6.70 -10.61
N SER A 216 3.81 -7.16 -11.05
CA SER A 216 4.87 -7.63 -10.16
C SER A 216 5.31 -6.55 -9.16
N LEU A 217 5.58 -5.35 -9.66
CA LEU A 217 6.00 -4.23 -8.81
C LEU A 217 4.90 -3.79 -7.85
N SER A 218 3.65 -3.70 -8.35
CA SER A 218 2.49 -3.37 -7.52
C SER A 218 2.28 -4.42 -6.44
N ALA A 219 2.31 -5.71 -6.80
CA ALA A 219 2.14 -6.80 -5.85
C ALA A 219 3.28 -6.85 -4.81
N GLY A 220 4.52 -6.57 -5.21
CA GLY A 220 5.65 -6.48 -4.28
C GLY A 220 5.46 -5.38 -3.23
N ILE A 221 4.99 -4.20 -3.66
CA ILE A 221 4.71 -3.09 -2.74
C ILE A 221 3.49 -3.41 -1.86
N ALA A 222 2.43 -4.01 -2.41
CA ALA A 222 1.27 -4.46 -1.66
C ALA A 222 1.67 -5.54 -0.64
N GLY A 223 2.52 -6.50 -1.02
CA GLY A 223 3.02 -7.53 -0.14
C GLY A 223 3.87 -6.98 1.01
N LEU A 224 4.72 -5.99 0.75
CA LEU A 224 5.43 -5.26 1.79
C LEU A 224 4.46 -4.59 2.76
N SER A 225 3.43 -3.92 2.24
CA SER A 225 2.38 -3.32 3.06
C SER A 225 1.63 -4.36 3.89
N GLY A 226 1.33 -5.54 3.32
CA GLY A 226 0.74 -6.67 4.04
C GLY A 226 1.64 -7.19 5.15
N GLY A 227 2.95 -7.32 4.91
CA GLY A 227 3.94 -7.67 5.94
C GLY A 227 4.00 -6.66 7.07
N LEU A 228 3.92 -5.36 6.75
CA LEU A 228 3.84 -4.30 7.76
C LEU A 228 2.53 -4.37 8.55
N LEU A 229 1.39 -4.66 7.90
CA LEU A 229 0.11 -4.82 8.59
C LEU A 229 0.18 -5.91 9.65
N VAL A 230 0.66 -7.11 9.28
CA VAL A 230 0.75 -8.23 10.24
C VAL A 230 1.79 -7.98 11.33
N MET A 231 2.81 -7.19 11.04
CA MET A 231 3.74 -6.67 12.03
C MET A 231 3.01 -5.83 13.09
N LEU A 232 2.13 -4.93 12.66
CA LEU A 232 1.41 -4.03 13.54
C LEU A 232 0.34 -4.75 14.39
N ILE A 233 -0.30 -5.79 13.83
CA ILE A 233 -1.35 -6.54 14.53
C ILE A 233 -0.81 -7.86 15.14
N SER A 234 0.51 -8.09 15.09
CA SER A 234 1.22 -9.25 15.67
C SER A 234 0.76 -10.61 15.15
N GLY A 235 0.15 -10.66 13.97
CA GLY A 235 -0.30 -11.93 13.39
C GLY A 235 -0.97 -11.79 12.04
N VAL A 236 -1.04 -12.90 11.31
CA VAL A 236 -1.74 -13.00 10.04
C VAL A 236 -2.86 -14.01 10.15
N SER A 237 -4.08 -13.60 9.81
CA SER A 237 -5.23 -14.47 9.67
C SER A 237 -5.95 -14.18 8.35
N PRO A 238 -6.74 -15.12 7.82
CA PRO A 238 -7.52 -14.89 6.60
C PRO A 238 -8.50 -13.71 6.76
N SER A 239 -9.04 -13.50 7.96
CA SER A 239 -9.96 -12.40 8.27
C SER A 239 -9.30 -11.01 8.25
N ALA A 240 -7.97 -10.92 8.34
CA ALA A 240 -7.24 -9.64 8.26
C ALA A 240 -7.23 -9.04 6.85
N PHE A 241 -7.53 -9.84 5.82
CA PHE A 241 -7.49 -9.43 4.42
C PHE A 241 -8.84 -9.59 3.71
N PRO A 242 -9.93 -9.03 4.24
CA PRO A 242 -11.25 -9.14 3.62
C PRO A 242 -11.30 -8.38 2.30
N LEU A 243 -12.27 -8.71 1.47
CA LEU A 243 -12.51 -7.99 0.21
C LEU A 243 -12.76 -6.48 0.44
N SER A 244 -13.40 -6.12 1.55
CA SER A 244 -13.64 -4.73 1.93
C SER A 244 -12.35 -3.91 2.05
N LEU A 245 -11.23 -4.54 2.43
CA LEU A 245 -9.91 -3.89 2.46
C LEU A 245 -9.48 -3.45 1.04
N SER A 246 -9.71 -4.26 0.00
CA SER A 246 -9.42 -3.85 -1.39
C SER A 246 -10.22 -2.61 -1.80
N PHE A 247 -11.49 -2.55 -1.44
CA PHE A 247 -12.34 -1.37 -1.71
C PHE A 247 -11.91 -0.15 -0.90
N LEU A 248 -11.54 -0.34 0.36
CA LEU A 248 -11.02 0.71 1.22
C LEU A 248 -9.75 1.35 0.62
N LEU A 249 -8.82 0.52 0.18
CA LEU A 249 -7.58 0.96 -0.45
C LEU A 249 -7.83 1.68 -1.78
N LEU A 250 -8.77 1.18 -2.58
CA LEU A 250 -9.19 1.84 -3.82
C LEU A 250 -9.82 3.21 -3.52
N ALA A 251 -10.66 3.30 -2.48
CA ALA A 251 -11.21 4.56 -2.00
C ALA A 251 -10.09 5.55 -1.63
N GLY A 252 -9.10 5.10 -0.86
CA GLY A 252 -7.91 5.89 -0.53
C GLY A 252 -7.16 6.38 -1.78
N ALA A 253 -7.02 5.52 -2.80
CA ALA A 253 -6.37 5.88 -4.06
C ALA A 253 -7.18 6.93 -4.85
N VAL A 254 -8.51 6.83 -4.86
CA VAL A 254 -9.40 7.79 -5.51
C VAL A 254 -9.36 9.14 -4.79
N VAL A 255 -9.45 9.15 -3.47
CA VAL A 255 -9.33 10.37 -2.64
C VAL A 255 -7.98 11.07 -2.85
N THR A 256 -6.91 10.31 -3.00
CA THR A 256 -5.56 10.81 -3.31
C THR A 256 -5.48 11.46 -4.70
N GLY A 257 -6.24 10.95 -5.65
CA GLY A 257 -6.10 11.16 -7.08
C GLY A 257 -5.27 10.05 -7.72
N VAL A 258 -5.94 9.14 -8.41
CA VAL A 258 -5.38 7.88 -8.96
C VAL A 258 -4.14 8.09 -9.84
N TYR A 259 -3.98 9.29 -10.41
CA TYR A 259 -2.87 9.60 -11.33
C TYR A 259 -1.68 10.31 -10.66
N SER A 260 -1.69 10.50 -9.34
CA SER A 260 -0.66 11.27 -8.63
C SER A 260 -0.11 10.54 -7.41
N LEU A 261 1.19 10.24 -7.45
CA LEU A 261 1.89 9.68 -6.28
C LEU A 261 2.06 10.71 -5.13
N LYS A 262 1.93 12.01 -5.42
CA LYS A 262 2.20 13.06 -4.43
C LYS A 262 1.18 13.17 -3.31
N GLY A 263 -0.04 12.75 -3.58
CA GLY A 263 -1.15 12.81 -2.62
C GLY A 263 -1.33 11.54 -1.78
N VAL A 264 -0.52 10.50 -1.99
CA VAL A 264 -0.71 9.17 -1.37
C VAL A 264 -0.83 9.25 0.15
N ILE A 265 -0.01 10.10 0.78
CA ILE A 265 -0.03 10.29 2.24
C ILE A 265 -1.40 10.83 2.70
N ILE A 266 -2.03 11.71 1.90
CA ILE A 266 -3.35 12.26 2.24
C ILE A 266 -4.40 11.15 2.27
N GLY A 267 -4.41 10.27 1.26
CA GLY A 267 -5.30 9.11 1.26
C GLY A 267 -5.08 8.20 2.46
N ALA A 268 -3.82 7.92 2.80
CA ALA A 268 -3.48 7.10 3.95
C ALA A 268 -3.90 7.74 5.28
N LEU A 269 -3.69 9.04 5.45
CA LEU A 269 -4.15 9.79 6.62
C LEU A 269 -5.67 9.72 6.76
N VAL A 270 -6.41 9.87 5.67
CA VAL A 270 -7.86 9.77 5.67
C VAL A 270 -8.32 8.39 6.12
N LEU A 271 -7.69 7.31 5.62
CA LEU A 271 -8.05 5.95 5.99
C LEU A 271 -7.80 5.62 7.47
N VAL A 272 -6.78 6.24 8.08
CA VAL A 272 -6.50 6.08 9.52
C VAL A 272 -7.40 6.98 10.37
N ALA A 273 -7.66 8.21 9.93
CA ALA A 273 -8.45 9.17 10.70
C ALA A 273 -9.95 8.85 10.74
N ILE A 274 -10.51 8.22 9.69
CA ILE A 274 -11.95 7.94 9.62
C ILE A 274 -12.43 7.04 10.77
N PRO A 275 -11.82 5.88 11.07
CA PRO A 275 -12.23 5.05 12.21
C PRO A 275 -12.16 5.81 13.54
N GLU A 276 -11.11 6.59 13.76
CA GLU A 276 -10.91 7.37 14.99
C GLU A 276 -12.00 8.46 15.15
N ILE A 277 -12.31 9.17 14.06
CA ILE A 277 -13.40 10.15 14.07
C ILE A 277 -14.74 9.46 14.32
N ALA A 278 -14.99 8.30 13.70
CA ALA A 278 -16.21 7.55 13.89
C ALA A 278 -16.39 7.11 15.35
N GLU A 279 -15.34 6.56 15.98
CA GLU A 279 -15.36 6.19 17.41
C GLU A 279 -15.62 7.40 18.32
N SER A 280 -14.96 8.53 18.03
CA SER A 280 -15.16 9.76 18.80
C SER A 280 -16.57 10.33 18.68
N VAL A 281 -17.20 10.20 17.53
CA VAL A 281 -18.59 10.60 17.28
C VAL A 281 -19.55 9.68 18.05
N VAL A 282 -19.37 8.36 17.94
CA VAL A 282 -20.22 7.38 18.62
C VAL A 282 -20.14 7.52 20.14
N SER A 283 -18.95 7.72 20.69
CA SER A 283 -18.77 7.90 22.15
C SER A 283 -19.49 9.15 22.68
N ARG A 284 -19.68 10.17 21.85
CA ARG A 284 -20.42 11.39 22.21
C ARG A 284 -21.93 11.25 22.06
N ILE A 285 -22.40 10.45 21.09
CA ILE A 285 -23.84 10.30 20.79
C ILE A 285 -24.47 9.16 21.61
N GLY A 286 -23.65 8.27 22.21
CA GLY A 286 -24.16 7.10 22.95
C GLY A 286 -24.77 6.04 22.05
N GLY A 287 -24.17 5.79 20.88
CA GLY A 287 -24.66 4.83 19.89
C GLY A 287 -24.54 3.37 20.33
N SER A 288 -25.38 2.50 19.77
CA SER A 288 -25.34 1.05 19.98
C SER A 288 -24.07 0.45 19.36
N GLU A 289 -23.64 -0.76 19.81
CA GLU A 289 -22.48 -1.48 19.26
C GLU A 289 -22.56 -1.67 17.74
N GLY A 290 -23.76 -1.96 17.19
CA GLY A 290 -23.96 -2.09 15.75
C GLY A 290 -23.73 -0.80 14.99
N PHE A 291 -24.05 0.36 15.57
CA PHE A 291 -23.77 1.66 14.98
C PHE A 291 -22.28 1.98 14.98
N THR A 292 -21.57 1.66 16.06
CA THR A 292 -20.11 1.82 16.18
C THR A 292 -19.36 1.04 15.11
N THR A 293 -19.79 -0.20 14.87
CA THR A 293 -19.14 -1.09 13.89
C THR A 293 -19.39 -0.66 12.44
N SER A 294 -20.58 -0.13 12.13
CA SER A 294 -20.99 0.20 10.76
C SER A 294 -20.60 1.62 10.32
N LEU A 295 -20.46 2.55 11.27
CA LEU A 295 -20.23 3.97 10.99
C LEU A 295 -18.93 4.24 10.22
N PRO A 296 -17.77 3.61 10.53
CA PRO A 296 -16.55 3.83 9.77
C PRO A 296 -16.70 3.45 8.30
N GLY A 297 -17.34 2.31 8.01
CA GLY A 297 -17.61 1.85 6.64
C GLY A 297 -18.52 2.81 5.88
N PHE A 298 -19.57 3.32 6.54
CA PHE A 298 -20.45 4.32 5.96
C PHE A 298 -19.72 5.64 5.65
N MET A 299 -18.88 6.11 6.57
CA MET A 299 -18.10 7.34 6.38
C MET A 299 -17.12 7.21 5.21
N VAL A 300 -16.41 6.08 5.10
CA VAL A 300 -15.49 5.81 3.98
C VAL A 300 -16.25 5.76 2.66
N SER A 301 -17.38 5.05 2.61
CA SER A 301 -18.19 4.93 1.40
C SER A 301 -18.77 6.29 0.96
N SER A 302 -19.26 7.07 1.91
CA SER A 302 -19.75 8.43 1.66
C SER A 302 -18.65 9.35 1.14
N LEU A 303 -17.46 9.29 1.74
CA LEU A 303 -16.30 10.06 1.31
C LEU A 303 -15.83 9.65 -0.09
N LEU A 304 -15.87 8.36 -0.43
CA LEU A 304 -15.55 7.88 -1.77
C LEU A 304 -16.54 8.44 -2.81
N ILE A 305 -17.84 8.37 -2.52
CA ILE A 305 -18.89 8.93 -3.40
C ILE A 305 -18.65 10.44 -3.61
N LEU A 306 -18.43 11.18 -2.54
CA LEU A 306 -18.15 12.61 -2.61
C LEU A 306 -16.86 12.91 -3.38
N ALA A 307 -15.79 12.14 -3.15
CA ALA A 307 -14.52 12.30 -3.87
C ALA A 307 -14.70 12.07 -5.38
N VAL A 308 -15.44 11.06 -5.79
CA VAL A 308 -15.73 10.78 -7.21
C VAL A 308 -16.57 11.88 -7.84
N LEU A 309 -17.59 12.38 -7.12
CA LEU A 309 -18.50 13.41 -7.63
C LEU A 309 -17.82 14.78 -7.76
N PHE A 310 -17.06 15.20 -6.74
CA PHE A 310 -16.52 16.55 -6.67
C PHE A 310 -15.06 16.67 -7.17
N THR A 311 -14.29 15.61 -7.10
CA THR A 311 -12.88 15.61 -7.50
C THR A 311 -12.50 14.36 -8.33
N PRO A 312 -13.12 14.18 -9.53
CA PRO A 312 -12.87 12.99 -10.36
C PRO A 312 -11.39 12.79 -10.74
N ASN A 313 -10.60 13.86 -10.74
CA ASN A 313 -9.15 13.82 -11.00
C ASN A 313 -8.32 13.87 -9.71
N GLY A 314 -8.95 13.90 -8.54
CA GLY A 314 -8.32 13.97 -7.22
C GLY A 314 -7.60 15.31 -6.92
N PRO A 315 -7.34 15.61 -5.64
CA PRO A 315 -6.64 16.84 -5.22
C PRO A 315 -5.21 16.93 -5.76
N GLY A 316 -4.59 15.81 -6.13
CA GLY A 316 -3.27 15.77 -6.79
C GLY A 316 -3.22 16.52 -8.12
N HIS A 317 -4.35 16.69 -8.81
CA HIS A 317 -4.44 17.45 -10.06
C HIS A 317 -4.20 18.95 -9.83
N PHE A 318 -4.68 19.50 -8.71
CA PHE A 318 -4.46 20.91 -8.37
C PHE A 318 -2.98 21.22 -8.12
N LEU A 319 -2.21 20.26 -7.63
CA LEU A 319 -0.76 20.38 -7.43
C LEU A 319 0.03 20.36 -8.77
N HIS A 320 -0.57 19.80 -9.81
CA HIS A 320 0.06 19.75 -11.14
C HIS A 320 -0.22 21.01 -11.98
N LYS A 321 -1.41 21.64 -11.84
CA LYS A 321 -1.83 22.79 -12.64
C LYS A 321 -0.99 24.04 -12.38
N LYS A 322 -0.40 24.20 -11.19
CA LYS A 322 0.49 25.32 -10.85
C LYS A 322 1.84 25.34 -11.60
N LYS A 323 2.24 24.26 -12.28
CA LYS A 323 3.52 24.20 -13.00
C LYS A 323 3.44 24.59 -14.48
N HIS A 324 2.25 24.58 -15.09
CA HIS A 324 2.07 24.94 -16.51
C HIS A 324 1.69 26.40 -16.76
N LEU A 325 1.50 27.21 -15.70
CA LEU A 325 1.18 28.64 -15.81
C LEU A 325 2.42 29.55 -15.65
N LYS A 326 3.64 28.97 -15.74
CA LYS A 326 4.92 29.73 -15.65
C LYS A 326 5.83 29.44 -16.84
N HIS A 327 5.28 29.40 -18.05
CA HIS A 327 6.07 29.54 -19.28
C HIS A 327 5.28 30.38 -20.29
#